data_03217cc64c94808c6635c86b0bd97ff8
#
_entry.id   03217cc64c94808c6635c86b0bd97ff8
#
_cell.length_a   1.000
_cell.length_b   1.000
_cell.length_c   1.000
_cell.angle_alpha   90.00
_cell.angle_beta   90.00
_cell.angle_gamma   90.00
#
_symmetry.space_group_name_H-M   'P 1'
#
loop_
_entity.id
_entity.type
_entity.pdbx_description
1 polymer ?
#
loop_
_entity_poly.entity_id
_entity_poly.type
_entity_poly.pdbx_seq_one_letter_code
_entity_poly.pdbx_strand_id
1 'polypeptide(L)'
;AGRIVGVGYFNDDGFLKTGLPKGSNAFNRNLAPDDVIRVPFAHAEGRFLFEPGLMDRMVDGGQLAFRYVDADGVMVPEYPVNPNGSQGNAAAVVNAAGNVMAMMPHPERSTRGDPIFASMGSYMADARSVAFNAKVLEDPKTQESVELCGWTPDPSQVHLPVKLIITDNTAVTIEDALSRAGIEASVERWVLWSLDLGGQPAQKLVSDVTATGELLNTNKEWIDDLSAIHANHGA
;
A
#
# COMPACT_ATOMS: atom_id res chain seq x y z
N ALA A 1 -26.97 4.27 -11.81
CA ALA A 1 -25.82 3.62 -12.44
C ALA A 1 -24.81 4.71 -12.76
N GLY A 2 -23.60 4.65 -12.09
CA GLY A 2 -22.54 5.62 -12.35
C GLY A 2 -22.01 5.49 -13.77
N ARG A 3 -21.81 6.62 -14.43
CA ARG A 3 -21.19 6.66 -15.75
C ARG A 3 -19.68 6.52 -15.58
N ILE A 4 -19.06 5.53 -16.23
CA ILE A 4 -17.60 5.46 -16.34
C ILE A 4 -17.14 6.65 -17.19
N VAL A 5 -16.36 7.57 -16.61
CA VAL A 5 -15.90 8.80 -17.27
C VAL A 5 -14.56 8.58 -17.97
N GLY A 6 -13.82 7.53 -17.59
CA GLY A 6 -12.56 7.14 -18.21
C GLY A 6 -12.13 5.76 -17.76
N VAL A 7 -11.25 5.14 -18.54
CA VAL A 7 -10.61 3.87 -18.24
C VAL A 7 -9.12 4.06 -18.42
N GLY A 8 -8.33 3.63 -17.43
CA GLY A 8 -6.88 3.63 -17.51
C GLY A 8 -6.19 4.59 -16.55
N TYR A 9 -4.99 5.00 -16.91
CA TYR A 9 -4.10 5.78 -16.07
C TYR A 9 -4.40 7.28 -16.20
N PHE A 10 -4.72 7.93 -15.08
CA PHE A 10 -4.99 9.37 -15.04
C PHE A 10 -3.75 10.13 -14.54
N ASN A 11 -3.30 11.09 -15.32
CA ASN A 11 -2.11 11.89 -15.05
C ASN A 11 -2.43 13.37 -15.27
N ASP A 12 -2.36 14.18 -14.22
CA ASP A 12 -2.64 15.61 -14.23
C ASP A 12 -1.98 16.29 -13.01
N ASP A 13 -2.17 17.59 -12.85
CA ASP A 13 -1.79 18.35 -11.66
C ASP A 13 -3.03 18.58 -10.77
N GLY A 14 -2.86 18.42 -9.46
CA GLY A 14 -3.87 18.75 -8.46
C GLY A 14 -3.40 19.80 -7.47
N PHE A 15 -4.34 20.52 -6.87
CA PHE A 15 -4.07 21.47 -5.81
C PHE A 15 -4.29 20.83 -4.45
N LEU A 16 -3.37 21.08 -3.53
CA LEU A 16 -3.38 20.54 -2.18
C LEU A 16 -3.29 21.65 -1.14
N LYS A 17 -3.98 21.43 -0.04
CA LYS A 17 -3.93 22.29 1.15
C LYS A 17 -3.78 21.43 2.38
N THR A 18 -2.93 21.85 3.33
CA THR A 18 -2.78 21.10 4.58
C THR A 18 -3.92 21.38 5.57
N GLY A 19 -4.36 22.63 5.71
CA GLY A 19 -5.35 23.01 6.71
C GLY A 19 -4.92 22.80 8.17
N LEU A 20 -3.76 22.20 8.41
CA LEU A 20 -3.20 21.94 9.72
C LEU A 20 -2.28 23.09 10.17
N PRO A 21 -2.14 23.33 11.49
CA PRO A 21 -1.19 24.30 12.00
C PRO A 21 0.22 24.03 11.46
N LYS A 22 0.95 25.09 11.13
CA LYS A 22 2.33 24.98 10.67
C LYS A 22 3.19 24.21 11.66
N GLY A 23 3.90 23.19 11.16
CA GLY A 23 4.79 22.38 11.97
C GLY A 23 4.11 21.29 12.80
N SER A 24 2.83 21.00 12.55
CA SER A 24 2.12 19.92 13.25
C SER A 24 2.61 18.51 12.87
N ASN A 25 3.30 18.40 11.73
CA ASN A 25 3.94 17.16 11.30
C ASN A 25 5.24 17.45 10.53
N ALA A 26 5.98 16.40 10.17
CA ALA A 26 7.26 16.52 9.48
C ALA A 26 7.13 17.12 8.06
N PHE A 27 5.95 17.11 7.46
CA PHE A 27 5.72 17.44 6.06
C PHE A 27 5.13 18.82 5.83
N ASN A 28 4.70 19.54 6.90
CA ASN A 28 4.12 20.86 6.81
C ASN A 28 4.85 21.95 7.59
N ARG A 29 6.13 21.73 7.97
CA ARG A 29 6.90 22.71 8.75
C ARG A 29 7.10 24.04 8.05
N ASN A 30 7.20 24.02 6.71
CA ASN A 30 7.39 25.20 5.88
C ASN A 30 6.13 25.62 5.12
N LEU A 31 4.97 25.06 5.50
CA LEU A 31 3.67 25.36 4.90
C LEU A 31 2.75 25.99 5.95
N ALA A 32 2.14 27.10 5.59
CA ALA A 32 1.04 27.67 6.38
C ALA A 32 -0.27 26.90 6.12
N PRO A 33 -1.25 26.96 7.03
CA PRO A 33 -2.53 26.26 6.85
C PRO A 33 -3.29 26.62 5.57
N ASP A 34 -3.07 27.83 5.06
CA ASP A 34 -3.75 28.36 3.88
C ASP A 34 -2.92 28.25 2.59
N ASP A 35 -1.68 27.76 2.69
CA ASP A 35 -0.86 27.56 1.50
C ASP A 35 -1.46 26.47 0.60
N VAL A 36 -1.66 26.84 -0.67
CA VAL A 36 -2.07 25.92 -1.72
C VAL A 36 -0.88 25.55 -2.58
N ILE A 37 -0.57 24.27 -2.67
CA ILE A 37 0.50 23.77 -3.53
C ILE A 37 -0.09 23.00 -4.70
N ARG A 38 0.51 23.12 -5.87
CA ARG A 38 0.10 22.37 -7.06
C ARG A 38 1.13 21.30 -7.35
N VAL A 39 0.72 20.03 -7.36
CA VAL A 39 1.61 18.90 -7.57
C VAL A 39 1.00 17.90 -8.56
N PRO A 40 1.84 17.17 -9.33
CA PRO A 40 1.39 16.12 -10.20
C PRO A 40 0.77 14.97 -9.40
N PHE A 41 -0.23 14.32 -10.00
CA PHE A 41 -0.69 13.01 -9.58
C PHE A 41 -0.85 12.10 -10.79
N ALA A 42 -0.60 10.81 -10.57
CA ALA A 42 -0.61 9.81 -11.63
C ALA A 42 -1.02 8.47 -11.04
N HIS A 43 -2.26 8.03 -11.29
CA HIS A 43 -2.79 6.79 -10.74
C HIS A 43 -3.93 6.23 -11.59
N ALA A 44 -4.15 4.91 -11.49
CA ALA A 44 -5.31 4.25 -12.07
C ALA A 44 -6.45 4.13 -11.05
N GLU A 45 -6.19 3.70 -9.83
CA GLU A 45 -7.19 3.32 -8.83
C GLU A 45 -6.91 3.85 -7.42
N GLY A 46 -5.84 4.62 -7.22
CA GLY A 46 -5.42 5.07 -5.90
C GLY A 46 -6.41 6.09 -5.28
N ARG A 47 -7.08 5.72 -4.18
CA ARG A 47 -7.92 6.61 -3.38
C ARG A 47 -7.91 6.21 -1.91
N PHE A 48 -8.14 7.18 -1.04
CA PHE A 48 -8.33 6.93 0.39
C PHE A 48 -9.79 6.58 0.68
N LEU A 49 -9.99 5.43 1.29
CA LEU A 49 -11.25 4.99 1.86
C LEU A 49 -11.03 4.68 3.33
N PHE A 50 -11.93 5.13 4.18
CA PHE A 50 -11.86 4.94 5.61
C PHE A 50 -13.04 4.11 6.11
N GLU A 51 -12.79 3.27 7.10
CA GLU A 51 -13.87 2.64 7.85
C GLU A 51 -14.75 3.70 8.56
N PRO A 52 -16.01 3.38 8.85
CA PRO A 52 -16.91 4.29 9.57
C PRO A 52 -16.27 4.84 10.84
N GLY A 53 -16.26 6.17 10.98
CA GLY A 53 -15.70 6.90 12.12
C GLY A 53 -14.17 6.98 12.17
N LEU A 54 -13.43 6.31 11.28
CA LEU A 54 -11.96 6.43 11.24
C LEU A 54 -11.53 7.81 10.74
N MET A 55 -12.18 8.29 9.67
CA MET A 55 -11.87 9.62 9.11
C MET A 55 -12.00 10.72 10.16
N ASP A 56 -13.07 10.71 10.96
CA ASP A 56 -13.29 11.72 12.00
C ASP A 56 -12.17 11.67 13.04
N ARG A 57 -11.79 10.49 13.50
CA ARG A 57 -10.66 10.31 14.43
C ARG A 57 -9.33 10.81 13.85
N MET A 58 -9.10 10.58 12.55
CA MET A 58 -7.89 11.05 11.88
C MET A 58 -7.87 12.57 11.69
N VAL A 59 -9.03 13.17 11.45
CA VAL A 59 -9.19 14.64 11.41
C VAL A 59 -8.91 15.23 12.78
N ASP A 60 -9.55 14.71 13.83
CA ASP A 60 -9.40 15.17 15.21
C ASP A 60 -7.95 14.97 15.69
N GLY A 61 -7.30 13.90 15.28
CA GLY A 61 -5.89 13.58 15.56
C GLY A 61 -4.87 14.37 14.74
N GLY A 62 -5.31 15.24 13.80
CA GLY A 62 -4.40 15.96 12.90
C GLY A 62 -3.64 15.06 11.92
N GLN A 63 -4.18 13.88 11.62
CA GLN A 63 -3.54 12.89 10.76
C GLN A 63 -3.91 13.02 9.28
N LEU A 64 -4.90 13.82 8.93
CA LEU A 64 -5.24 14.12 7.54
C LEU A 64 -4.37 15.29 7.06
N ALA A 65 -3.19 14.93 6.52
CA ALA A 65 -2.10 15.87 6.30
C ALA A 65 -2.36 16.84 5.14
N PHE A 66 -2.88 16.33 4.02
CA PHE A 66 -3.24 17.14 2.86
C PHE A 66 -4.59 16.72 2.30
N ARG A 67 -5.32 17.70 1.77
CA ARG A 67 -6.60 17.50 1.08
C ARG A 67 -6.53 18.08 -0.33
N TYR A 68 -7.24 17.46 -1.27
CA TYR A 68 -7.49 18.05 -2.58
C TYR A 68 -8.40 19.27 -2.44
N VAL A 69 -8.01 20.33 -3.10
CA VAL A 69 -8.74 21.61 -3.15
C VAL A 69 -8.69 22.15 -4.59
N ASP A 70 -9.48 23.16 -4.89
CA ASP A 70 -9.32 23.93 -6.11
C ASP A 70 -8.18 24.96 -6.01
N ALA A 71 -7.99 25.77 -7.05
CA ALA A 71 -6.91 26.75 -7.09
C ALA A 71 -7.07 27.87 -6.03
N ASP A 72 -8.27 28.09 -5.53
CA ASP A 72 -8.60 29.07 -4.50
C ASP A 72 -8.53 28.47 -3.07
N GLY A 73 -8.17 27.18 -2.97
CA GLY A 73 -8.04 26.47 -1.71
C GLY A 73 -9.38 25.99 -1.12
N VAL A 74 -10.42 25.94 -1.96
CA VAL A 74 -11.75 25.47 -1.56
C VAL A 74 -11.86 23.96 -1.80
N MET A 75 -12.41 23.25 -0.83
CA MET A 75 -12.64 21.81 -0.90
C MET A 75 -13.92 21.51 -1.69
N VAL A 76 -13.79 20.86 -2.83
CA VAL A 76 -14.88 20.40 -3.69
C VAL A 76 -14.79 18.88 -3.81
N PRO A 77 -15.82 18.12 -3.39
CA PRO A 77 -15.74 16.66 -3.35
C PRO A 77 -15.84 15.99 -4.71
N GLU A 78 -16.25 16.73 -5.75
CA GLU A 78 -16.45 16.21 -7.11
C GLU A 78 -15.19 16.37 -7.95
N TYR A 79 -15.13 15.54 -9.01
CA TYR A 79 -14.18 15.69 -10.11
C TYR A 79 -14.36 17.07 -10.81
N PRO A 80 -13.31 17.78 -11.21
CA PRO A 80 -11.89 17.35 -11.23
C PRO A 80 -11.10 17.66 -9.95
N VAL A 81 -11.66 18.36 -8.97
CA VAL A 81 -10.95 18.80 -7.76
C VAL A 81 -10.56 17.61 -6.87
N ASN A 82 -11.50 16.69 -6.66
CA ASN A 82 -11.20 15.39 -6.06
C ASN A 82 -11.07 14.34 -7.17
N PRO A 83 -9.85 14.10 -7.69
CA PRO A 83 -9.66 13.40 -8.96
C PRO A 83 -9.95 11.90 -8.87
N ASN A 84 -9.89 11.33 -7.68
CA ASN A 84 -10.02 9.90 -7.44
C ASN A 84 -11.20 9.52 -6.53
N GLY A 85 -11.98 10.50 -6.07
CA GLY A 85 -13.11 10.26 -5.17
C GLY A 85 -12.67 9.82 -3.75
N SER A 86 -11.50 10.25 -3.28
CA SER A 86 -11.05 10.03 -1.90
C SER A 86 -12.03 10.63 -0.90
N GLN A 87 -12.35 9.89 0.14
CA GLN A 87 -13.22 10.38 1.21
C GLN A 87 -12.61 11.61 1.89
N GLY A 88 -13.45 12.65 2.13
CA GLY A 88 -13.01 13.90 2.71
C GLY A 88 -11.93 14.63 1.94
N ASN A 89 -11.84 14.39 0.62
CA ASN A 89 -10.79 14.91 -0.26
C ASN A 89 -9.37 14.55 0.19
N ALA A 90 -9.20 13.43 0.90
CA ALA A 90 -7.90 13.02 1.41
C ALA A 90 -6.90 12.82 0.26
N ALA A 91 -5.81 13.56 0.28
CA ALA A 91 -4.68 13.45 -0.64
C ALA A 91 -3.46 12.84 0.03
N ALA A 92 -3.31 13.05 1.36
CA ALA A 92 -2.27 12.44 2.17
C ALA A 92 -2.70 12.29 3.62
N VAL A 93 -2.21 11.22 4.25
CA VAL A 93 -2.40 10.94 5.68
C VAL A 93 -1.06 10.71 6.35
N VAL A 94 -0.97 11.02 7.64
CA VAL A 94 0.22 10.77 8.46
C VAL A 94 -0.12 9.86 9.63
N ASN A 95 0.91 9.18 10.16
CA ASN A 95 0.79 8.47 11.42
C ASN A 95 0.60 9.45 12.60
N ALA A 96 0.22 8.94 13.77
CA ALA A 96 0.01 9.75 14.97
C ALA A 96 1.24 10.55 15.41
N ALA A 97 2.45 10.07 15.10
CA ALA A 97 3.70 10.80 15.38
C ALA A 97 4.01 11.89 14.33
N GLY A 98 3.27 11.97 13.23
CA GLY A 98 3.44 12.96 12.18
C GLY A 98 4.73 12.85 11.37
N ASN A 99 5.40 11.70 11.37
CA ASN A 99 6.71 11.50 10.72
C ASN A 99 6.73 10.41 9.63
N VAL A 100 5.60 9.76 9.40
CA VAL A 100 5.37 8.85 8.26
C VAL A 100 4.14 9.32 7.51
N MET A 101 4.24 9.45 6.19
CA MET A 101 3.15 9.93 5.35
C MET A 101 2.87 8.95 4.22
N ALA A 102 1.59 8.67 3.98
CA ALA A 102 1.10 8.07 2.76
C ALA A 102 0.43 9.16 1.92
N MET A 103 0.81 9.28 0.66
CA MET A 103 0.37 10.35 -0.25
C MET A 103 0.09 9.80 -1.64
N MET A 104 -1.00 10.22 -2.27
CA MET A 104 -1.31 9.85 -3.66
C MET A 104 -0.64 10.77 -4.69
N PRO A 105 -0.66 12.11 -4.54
CA PRO A 105 0.10 13.01 -5.41
C PRO A 105 1.61 12.78 -5.33
N HIS A 106 2.31 13.20 -6.37
CA HIS A 106 3.75 13.02 -6.57
C HIS A 106 4.51 14.35 -6.44
N PRO A 107 4.76 14.85 -5.22
CA PRO A 107 5.48 16.10 -5.04
C PRO A 107 6.91 16.05 -5.60
N GLU A 108 7.50 14.86 -5.69
CA GLU A 108 8.86 14.65 -6.22
C GLU A 108 8.99 14.91 -7.73
N ARG A 109 7.87 15.00 -8.45
CA ARG A 109 7.86 15.21 -9.91
C ARG A 109 7.83 16.68 -10.32
N SER A 110 7.81 17.60 -9.36
CA SER A 110 7.71 19.04 -9.62
C SER A 110 8.39 19.85 -8.51
N THR A 111 9.10 20.90 -8.88
CA THR A 111 9.68 21.87 -7.91
C THR A 111 8.61 22.55 -7.04
N ARG A 112 7.34 22.50 -7.45
CA ARG A 112 6.20 22.99 -6.63
C ARG A 112 5.96 22.14 -5.39
N GLY A 113 6.46 20.89 -5.36
CA GLY A 113 6.44 19.99 -4.20
C GLY A 113 7.57 20.25 -3.20
N ASP A 114 8.57 21.07 -3.56
CA ASP A 114 9.75 21.36 -2.72
C ASP A 114 9.43 21.80 -1.29
N PRO A 115 8.35 22.56 -1.00
CA PRO A 115 7.99 22.92 0.38
C PRO A 115 7.75 21.72 1.30
N ILE A 116 7.26 20.59 0.78
CA ILE A 116 7.10 19.36 1.55
C ILE A 116 8.47 18.76 1.90
N PHE A 117 9.38 18.67 0.93
CA PHE A 117 10.75 18.17 1.15
C PHE A 117 11.58 19.11 2.04
N ALA A 118 11.42 20.42 1.88
CA ALA A 118 12.03 21.39 2.77
C ALA A 118 11.52 21.25 4.21
N SER A 119 10.23 20.92 4.39
CA SER A 119 9.64 20.63 5.70
C SER A 119 10.28 19.38 6.32
N MET A 120 10.48 18.32 5.53
CA MET A 120 11.18 17.10 5.98
C MET A 120 12.62 17.41 6.39
N GLY A 121 13.35 18.21 5.59
CA GLY A 121 14.70 18.66 5.93
C GLY A 121 14.75 19.43 7.24
N SER A 122 13.83 20.36 7.45
CA SER A 122 13.69 21.11 8.71
C SER A 122 13.37 20.19 9.88
N TYR A 123 12.49 19.22 9.69
CA TYR A 123 12.17 18.22 10.72
C TYR A 123 13.40 17.40 11.11
N MET A 124 14.16 16.91 10.14
CA MET A 124 15.39 16.12 10.40
C MET A 124 16.47 16.97 11.10
N ALA A 125 16.60 18.25 10.76
CA ALA A 125 17.52 19.15 11.41
C ALA A 125 17.19 19.38 12.90
N ASP A 126 15.89 19.45 13.22
CA ASP A 126 15.38 19.63 14.57
C ASP A 126 15.23 18.31 15.34
N ALA A 127 15.40 17.17 14.71
CA ALA A 127 15.19 15.84 15.31
C ALA A 127 16.04 15.55 16.55
N ARG A 128 17.06 16.37 16.82
CA ARG A 128 17.81 16.33 18.08
C ARG A 128 16.98 16.82 19.28
N SER A 129 15.89 17.53 19.05
CA SER A 129 15.01 18.09 20.09
C SER A 129 13.66 17.40 20.19
N VAL A 130 13.28 16.59 19.20
CA VAL A 130 12.05 15.80 19.24
C VAL A 130 12.34 14.55 20.04
N ALA A 131 11.95 14.53 21.32
CA ALA A 131 11.87 13.29 22.07
C ALA A 131 10.97 12.35 21.27
N PHE A 132 11.60 11.31 20.69
CA PHE A 132 10.89 10.24 20.03
C PHE A 132 9.89 9.69 21.05
N ASN A 133 8.63 9.97 20.86
CA ASN A 133 7.60 9.46 21.76
C ASN A 133 7.42 7.98 21.40
N ALA A 134 8.35 7.14 21.88
CA ALA A 134 8.39 5.69 21.69
C ALA A 134 7.11 4.97 22.18
N LYS A 135 6.16 5.71 22.76
CA LYS A 135 4.85 5.20 23.15
C LYS A 135 3.96 4.80 21.99
N VAL A 136 4.31 5.15 20.76
CA VAL A 136 3.50 4.77 19.57
C VAL A 136 3.87 3.40 19.01
N LEU A 137 5.05 2.93 19.32
CA LEU A 137 5.34 1.51 19.25
C LEU A 137 5.06 0.95 20.67
N GLU A 138 3.78 0.76 21.03
CA GLU A 138 3.50 -0.35 21.93
C GLU A 138 4.23 -1.52 21.29
N ASP A 139 5.19 -2.07 22.03
CA ASP A 139 5.82 -3.34 21.72
C ASP A 139 4.74 -4.22 21.07
N PRO A 140 4.92 -4.69 19.82
CA PRO A 140 3.93 -5.58 19.25
C PRO A 140 3.72 -6.62 20.34
N LYS A 141 2.53 -6.57 20.98
CA LYS A 141 2.14 -7.46 22.07
C LYS A 141 2.76 -8.77 21.68
N THR A 142 3.64 -9.30 22.51
CA THR A 142 4.38 -10.55 22.23
C THR A 142 3.40 -11.43 21.51
N GLN A 143 3.56 -11.56 20.18
CA GLN A 143 2.53 -12.21 19.39
C GLN A 143 2.43 -13.59 20.00
N GLU A 144 1.29 -13.89 20.61
CA GLU A 144 0.99 -15.25 21.02
C GLU A 144 1.40 -16.10 19.83
N SER A 145 2.24 -17.09 20.07
CA SER A 145 2.79 -17.93 19.00
C SER A 145 1.64 -18.32 18.08
N VAL A 146 1.67 -17.79 16.86
CA VAL A 146 0.66 -18.13 15.86
C VAL A 146 0.84 -19.60 15.57
N GLU A 147 -0.10 -20.42 16.01
CA GLU A 147 -0.12 -21.83 15.68
C GLU A 147 -0.32 -21.91 14.17
N LEU A 148 0.70 -22.33 13.44
CA LEU A 148 0.60 -22.52 12.00
C LEU A 148 -0.36 -23.67 11.75
N CYS A 149 -1.54 -23.37 11.23
CA CYS A 149 -2.48 -24.39 10.80
C CYS A 149 -1.84 -25.23 9.70
N GLY A 150 -1.72 -26.54 9.92
CA GLY A 150 -1.33 -27.46 8.88
C GLY A 150 -2.36 -27.43 7.74
N TRP A 151 -1.89 -27.24 6.50
CA TRP A 151 -2.74 -27.35 5.33
C TRP A 151 -2.67 -28.78 4.78
N THR A 152 -3.82 -29.34 4.44
CA THR A 152 -3.93 -30.67 3.83
C THR A 152 -4.65 -30.53 2.49
N PRO A 153 -4.10 -31.11 1.38
CA PRO A 153 -4.77 -31.07 0.08
C PRO A 153 -6.14 -31.73 0.12
N ASP A 154 -7.15 -31.08 -0.43
CA ASP A 154 -8.47 -31.67 -0.63
C ASP A 154 -8.43 -32.54 -1.90
N PRO A 155 -8.73 -33.86 -1.81
CA PRO A 155 -8.70 -34.75 -2.97
C PRO A 155 -9.78 -34.45 -4.02
N SER A 156 -10.79 -33.64 -3.71
CA SER A 156 -11.80 -33.16 -4.66
C SER A 156 -11.32 -31.96 -5.49
N GLN A 157 -10.12 -31.43 -5.19
CA GLN A 157 -9.54 -30.27 -5.83
C GLN A 157 -8.22 -30.61 -6.52
N VAL A 158 -7.85 -29.83 -7.52
CA VAL A 158 -6.50 -29.78 -8.01
C VAL A 158 -5.80 -28.54 -7.47
N HIS A 159 -4.57 -28.73 -7.02
CA HIS A 159 -3.78 -27.67 -6.40
C HIS A 159 -2.61 -27.30 -7.32
N LEU A 160 -2.54 -26.01 -7.68
CA LEU A 160 -1.53 -25.48 -8.59
C LEU A 160 -0.65 -24.47 -7.84
N PRO A 161 0.54 -24.89 -7.39
CA PRO A 161 1.50 -23.97 -6.79
C PRO A 161 2.20 -23.17 -7.90
N VAL A 162 1.96 -21.89 -7.94
CA VAL A 162 2.55 -20.96 -8.91
C VAL A 162 3.71 -20.21 -8.27
N LYS A 163 4.88 -20.26 -8.91
CA LYS A 163 6.10 -19.61 -8.48
C LYS A 163 6.58 -18.61 -9.53
N LEU A 164 7.21 -17.51 -9.09
CA LEU A 164 7.88 -16.57 -9.98
C LEU A 164 9.18 -17.17 -10.54
N ILE A 165 9.41 -16.99 -11.83
CA ILE A 165 10.70 -17.30 -12.51
C ILE A 165 11.69 -16.18 -12.26
N ILE A 166 11.18 -14.95 -12.08
CA ILE A 166 11.96 -13.75 -11.78
C ILE A 166 12.13 -13.58 -10.26
N THR A 167 12.97 -12.65 -9.85
CA THR A 167 13.15 -12.33 -8.43
C THR A 167 11.83 -11.99 -7.77
N ASP A 168 11.46 -12.73 -6.72
CA ASP A 168 10.31 -12.40 -5.87
C ASP A 168 10.70 -11.34 -4.84
N ASN A 169 10.39 -10.09 -5.13
CA ASN A 169 10.72 -8.97 -4.25
C ASN A 169 10.03 -9.09 -2.87
N THR A 170 8.90 -9.80 -2.78
CA THR A 170 8.24 -10.04 -1.50
C THR A 170 9.07 -11.00 -0.64
N ALA A 171 9.57 -12.08 -1.24
CA ALA A 171 10.45 -13.03 -0.55
C ALA A 171 11.74 -12.34 -0.08
N VAL A 172 12.40 -11.58 -0.96
CA VAL A 172 13.59 -10.79 -0.61
C VAL A 172 13.33 -9.82 0.55
N THR A 173 12.17 -9.13 0.54
CA THR A 173 11.82 -8.21 1.62
C THR A 173 11.65 -8.92 2.96
N ILE A 174 11.10 -10.14 2.95
CA ILE A 174 10.94 -10.97 4.15
C ILE A 174 12.32 -11.45 4.64
N GLU A 175 13.19 -11.93 3.75
CA GLU A 175 14.57 -12.32 4.08
C GLU A 175 15.34 -11.18 4.74
N ASP A 176 15.28 -9.98 4.15
CA ASP A 176 15.90 -8.79 4.70
C ASP A 176 15.36 -8.42 6.09
N ALA A 177 14.06 -8.58 6.32
CA ALA A 177 13.45 -8.31 7.62
C ALA A 177 13.90 -9.34 8.66
N LEU A 178 13.96 -10.63 8.30
CA LEU A 178 14.45 -11.71 9.16
C LEU A 178 15.93 -11.52 9.51
N SER A 179 16.77 -11.20 8.51
CA SER A 179 18.19 -10.94 8.71
C SER A 179 18.43 -9.77 9.67
N ARG A 180 17.66 -8.67 9.55
CA ARG A 180 17.70 -7.56 10.53
C ARG A 180 17.28 -7.96 11.94
N ALA A 181 16.44 -8.97 12.07
CA ALA A 181 16.05 -9.57 13.35
C ALA A 181 17.08 -10.59 13.86
N GLY A 182 18.20 -10.82 13.16
CA GLY A 182 19.23 -11.79 13.50
C GLY A 182 18.86 -13.23 13.11
N ILE A 183 17.89 -13.42 12.24
CA ILE A 183 17.43 -14.73 11.74
C ILE A 183 17.92 -14.89 10.30
N GLU A 184 18.89 -15.77 10.10
CA GLU A 184 19.35 -16.14 8.75
C GLU A 184 18.42 -17.22 8.19
N ALA A 185 17.64 -16.83 7.17
CA ALA A 185 16.70 -17.72 6.49
C ALA A 185 16.61 -17.40 5.01
N SER A 186 16.40 -18.42 4.19
CA SER A 186 15.99 -18.27 2.79
C SER A 186 14.48 -18.39 2.70
N VAL A 187 13.85 -17.49 1.96
CA VAL A 187 12.40 -17.44 1.82
C VAL A 187 12.00 -17.74 0.39
N GLU A 188 11.23 -18.77 0.20
CA GLU A 188 10.58 -19.08 -1.06
C GLU A 188 9.07 -18.88 -0.91
N ARG A 189 8.41 -18.41 -1.96
CA ARG A 189 6.99 -18.10 -1.94
C ARG A 189 6.28 -18.65 -3.17
N TRP A 190 5.12 -19.24 -2.94
CA TRP A 190 4.20 -19.70 -3.98
C TRP A 190 2.83 -19.08 -3.77
N VAL A 191 2.09 -18.92 -4.86
CA VAL A 191 0.64 -18.71 -4.83
C VAL A 191 -0.01 -20.05 -5.11
N LEU A 192 -0.80 -20.56 -4.17
CA LEU A 192 -1.48 -21.84 -4.31
C LEU A 192 -2.91 -21.61 -4.78
N TRP A 193 -3.21 -22.04 -5.99
CA TRP A 193 -4.57 -22.10 -6.50
C TRP A 193 -5.18 -23.45 -6.21
N SER A 194 -6.34 -23.49 -5.56
CA SER A 194 -7.14 -24.71 -5.32
C SER A 194 -8.40 -24.64 -6.16
N LEU A 195 -8.54 -25.54 -7.11
CA LEU A 195 -9.63 -25.54 -8.08
C LEU A 195 -10.49 -26.79 -7.91
N ASP A 196 -11.79 -26.63 -7.76
CA ASP A 196 -12.73 -27.75 -7.69
C ASP A 196 -12.78 -28.49 -9.03
N LEU A 197 -12.64 -29.81 -9.00
CA LEU A 197 -12.64 -30.62 -10.22
C LEU A 197 -13.98 -30.58 -10.94
N GLY A 198 -15.09 -30.37 -10.24
CA GLY A 198 -16.42 -30.28 -10.85
C GLY A 198 -16.80 -31.54 -11.66
N GLY A 199 -16.20 -32.68 -11.32
CA GLY A 199 -16.37 -33.95 -12.07
C GLY A 199 -15.51 -34.06 -13.34
N GLN A 200 -14.63 -33.10 -13.61
CA GLN A 200 -13.70 -33.13 -14.74
C GLN A 200 -12.38 -33.83 -14.36
N PRO A 201 -11.67 -34.44 -15.33
CA PRO A 201 -10.29 -34.87 -15.13
C PRO A 201 -9.39 -33.69 -14.78
N ALA A 202 -8.55 -33.82 -13.73
CA ALA A 202 -7.65 -32.78 -13.27
C ALA A 202 -6.77 -32.22 -14.38
N GLN A 203 -6.22 -33.09 -15.22
CA GLN A 203 -5.35 -32.72 -16.34
C GLN A 203 -6.04 -31.80 -17.36
N LYS A 204 -7.34 -32.05 -17.62
CA LYS A 204 -8.13 -31.22 -18.52
C LYS A 204 -8.38 -29.85 -17.90
N LEU A 205 -8.81 -29.79 -16.62
CA LEU A 205 -9.05 -28.54 -15.90
C LEU A 205 -7.79 -27.68 -15.86
N VAL A 206 -6.63 -28.27 -15.52
CA VAL A 206 -5.33 -27.56 -15.50
C VAL A 206 -5.00 -26.98 -16.87
N SER A 207 -5.17 -27.77 -17.93
CA SER A 207 -4.90 -27.30 -19.29
C SER A 207 -5.81 -26.14 -19.70
N ASP A 208 -7.11 -26.27 -19.42
CA ASP A 208 -8.10 -25.25 -19.78
C ASP A 208 -7.82 -23.93 -19.03
N VAL A 209 -7.56 -24.01 -17.72
CA VAL A 209 -7.28 -22.84 -16.89
C VAL A 209 -5.96 -22.17 -17.26
N THR A 210 -4.91 -22.96 -17.50
CA THR A 210 -3.61 -22.41 -17.92
C THR A 210 -3.71 -21.68 -19.26
N ALA A 211 -4.53 -22.19 -20.17
CA ALA A 211 -4.75 -21.59 -21.48
C ALA A 211 -5.44 -20.21 -21.41
N THR A 212 -6.16 -19.91 -20.33
CA THR A 212 -6.80 -18.58 -20.17
C THR A 212 -5.81 -17.47 -19.86
N GLY A 213 -4.66 -17.79 -19.26
CA GLY A 213 -3.69 -16.82 -18.77
C GLY A 213 -4.12 -16.05 -17.50
N GLU A 214 -5.29 -16.35 -16.93
CA GLU A 214 -5.84 -15.65 -15.77
C GLU A 214 -5.14 -16.04 -14.45
N LEU A 215 -4.78 -17.31 -14.29
CA LEU A 215 -4.13 -17.82 -13.08
C LEU A 215 -2.61 -17.93 -13.20
N LEU A 216 -2.06 -17.79 -14.39
CA LEU A 216 -0.66 -18.00 -14.67
C LEU A 216 -0.16 -17.08 -15.77
N ASN A 217 0.77 -16.22 -15.45
CA ASN A 217 1.50 -15.43 -16.44
C ASN A 217 2.76 -16.16 -16.84
N THR A 218 2.71 -16.94 -17.93
CA THR A 218 3.80 -17.79 -18.41
C THR A 218 5.09 -17.05 -18.77
N ASN A 219 5.08 -15.70 -18.85
CA ASN A 219 6.28 -14.90 -19.06
C ASN A 219 7.12 -14.72 -17.79
N LYS A 220 6.52 -14.87 -16.61
CA LYS A 220 7.19 -14.63 -15.33
C LYS A 220 6.84 -15.65 -14.23
N GLU A 221 5.96 -16.60 -14.52
CA GLU A 221 5.45 -17.58 -13.58
C GLU A 221 5.44 -18.98 -14.18
N TRP A 222 5.56 -19.97 -13.33
CA TRP A 222 5.45 -21.38 -13.68
C TRP A 222 4.68 -22.14 -12.62
N ILE A 223 4.12 -23.30 -12.98
CA ILE A 223 3.51 -24.21 -12.03
C ILE A 223 4.59 -25.14 -11.51
N ASP A 224 4.80 -25.16 -10.21
CA ASP A 224 5.76 -26.00 -9.52
C ASP A 224 5.13 -27.33 -9.11
N ASP A 225 5.97 -28.28 -8.65
CA ASP A 225 5.47 -29.54 -8.11
C ASP A 225 5.11 -29.39 -6.63
N LEU A 226 3.84 -29.68 -6.30
CA LEU A 226 3.35 -29.65 -4.93
C LEU A 226 4.16 -30.55 -3.99
N SER A 227 4.68 -31.67 -4.47
CA SER A 227 5.50 -32.59 -3.69
C SER A 227 6.85 -31.98 -3.28
N ALA A 228 7.41 -31.09 -4.09
CA ALA A 228 8.65 -30.39 -3.78
C ALA A 228 8.46 -29.39 -2.63
N ILE A 229 7.27 -28.80 -2.49
CA ILE A 229 6.94 -27.86 -1.41
C ILE A 229 6.86 -28.57 -0.07
N HIS A 230 6.31 -29.79 -0.03
CA HIS A 230 6.19 -30.58 1.20
C HIS A 230 7.54 -31.17 1.66
N ALA A 231 8.46 -31.45 0.75
CA ALA A 231 9.76 -32.04 1.08
C ALA A 231 10.68 -31.10 1.87
N ASN A 232 10.47 -29.79 1.77
CA ASN A 232 11.29 -28.77 2.45
C ASN A 232 10.76 -28.38 3.84
N HIS A 233 9.62 -28.92 4.30
CA HIS A 233 9.01 -28.58 5.59
C HIS A 233 9.09 -29.69 6.66
N GLY A 234 9.91 -30.69 6.45
CA GLY A 234 10.04 -31.84 7.35
C GLY A 234 11.48 -32.06 7.79
N ALA A 235 11.98 -31.19 8.66
CA ALA A 235 13.14 -31.48 9.53
C ALA A 235 13.07 -30.59 10.79
#